data_6838ccdf81641a3e2b64882d73d0db1b
#
_entry.id   6838ccdf81641a3e2b64882d73d0db1b
#
_cell.length_a   1.000
_cell.length_b   1.000
_cell.length_c   1.000
_cell.angle_alpha   90.00
_cell.angle_beta   90.00
_cell.angle_gamma   90.00
#
_symmetry.space_group_name_H-M   'P 1'
#
loop_
_entity.id
_entity.type
_entity.pdbx_description
1 polymer ?
#
loop_
_entity_poly.entity_id
_entity_poly.type
_entity_poly.pdbx_seq_one_letter_code
_entity_poly.pdbx_strand_id
1 'polypeptide(L)'
;MKSAGWLLALAPAALMWAQGLAGPCSCGANPPGPPKNRDLRPYADTPDDMQPYAKFGEKSGEPYYEFYTHLIEYNGAARDVPTLKPSDVDEVRIGFLGPIENHPEEPLGRMMLAGAQLAIEEANASGGYGGKPFKLMIHNDQAVWGASSNEIVKMAYDDKVWAMLGSISADSTHIALRVTLKTEVPIVNSASTDPTIPETIIPWYLTTIQDDRVQSYTLARRIYTDLGLQRIALLRVNSRYGRFGVLKFKDVSRRMGHPVVLEQKWMPGDVDFNRQLRIIKESRVDGIVIWGDAKETGTALKQMRAAGMKQPVFGSFRTIEPGLLEAAGDAAEGFEAVYPYDPTRDDPAWVAFRQRFQQKFGKEPEAFASLGYDTMSILLQSICKAGLNRGKIRDALTGLEHYKGVTGDMTFDPNCKNIVPLYLATVKQGKIEFRRYPMKKEYARVGENGVEYNGPALADAPAGPLRIGLFGPGADKLALQLAGVLERYQGRYAVVPITANTPWGQGSTELVKLIYEPSTIGMISTDRNTSHLAEQLAIKSFVPLIAISSDKSLTAVNIPWIFRLPSDTPVGDALRSMLDAADKSGPNRGRLREALASGVRFDSKGDPR
;
A
#
# COMPACT_ATOMS: atom_id res chain seq x y z
N MET A 1 57.52 19.49 29.71
CA MET A 1 56.73 18.27 29.72
C MET A 1 55.54 18.57 28.88
N LYS A 2 55.40 17.89 27.73
CA LYS A 2 54.51 18.25 26.60
C LYS A 2 53.16 17.58 26.79
N SER A 3 52.10 18.37 26.82
CA SER A 3 50.70 17.92 26.75
C SER A 3 50.34 17.65 25.29
N ALA A 4 50.08 16.40 24.94
CA ALA A 4 49.56 16.01 23.64
C ALA A 4 48.05 16.21 23.62
N GLY A 5 47.58 17.19 22.86
CA GLY A 5 46.17 17.39 22.57
C GLY A 5 45.67 16.35 21.55
N TRP A 6 44.64 15.65 21.92
CA TRP A 6 43.88 14.80 21.01
C TRP A 6 42.94 15.68 20.19
N LEU A 7 43.33 15.97 18.97
CA LEU A 7 42.40 16.44 17.94
C LEU A 7 41.63 15.22 17.43
N LEU A 8 40.43 15.02 17.94
CA LEU A 8 39.44 14.14 17.30
C LEU A 8 39.06 14.77 15.96
N ALA A 9 39.53 14.17 14.91
CA ALA A 9 39.15 14.50 13.56
C ALA A 9 37.65 14.19 13.38
N LEU A 10 36.85 15.23 13.36
CA LEU A 10 35.54 15.21 12.76
C LEU A 10 35.72 14.99 11.25
N ALA A 11 35.89 13.76 10.84
CA ALA A 11 35.83 13.39 9.42
C ALA A 11 34.38 13.40 8.97
N PRO A 12 34.10 13.90 7.79
CA PRO A 12 32.88 14.57 7.48
C PRO A 12 31.75 13.60 7.07
N ALA A 13 30.59 13.78 7.64
CA ALA A 13 29.34 13.25 7.14
C ALA A 13 29.08 13.58 5.64
N ALA A 14 29.80 14.56 5.10
CA ALA A 14 29.76 14.96 3.70
C ALA A 14 30.31 13.90 2.72
N LEU A 15 31.13 12.94 3.17
CA LEU A 15 31.77 11.99 2.24
C LEU A 15 30.87 10.81 1.83
N MET A 16 29.82 10.50 2.56
CA MET A 16 28.94 9.39 2.22
C MET A 16 27.80 9.76 1.25
N TRP A 17 27.43 11.04 1.19
CA TRP A 17 26.60 11.55 0.10
C TRP A 17 27.34 11.52 -1.25
N ALA A 18 28.66 11.41 -1.24
CA ALA A 18 29.49 11.41 -2.45
C ALA A 18 29.78 10.03 -3.06
N GLN A 19 29.44 8.92 -2.37
CA GLN A 19 29.72 7.56 -2.88
C GLN A 19 28.48 6.73 -3.25
N GLY A 20 27.43 7.37 -3.69
CA GLY A 20 26.22 6.69 -4.14
C GLY A 20 24.95 7.54 -4.06
N LEU A 21 25.01 8.60 -3.28
CA LEU A 21 23.96 9.60 -3.22
C LEU A 21 24.47 10.82 -4.01
N ALA A 22 23.72 11.29 -4.97
CA ALA A 22 24.04 12.41 -5.83
C ALA A 22 24.63 13.57 -5.01
N GLY A 23 25.66 14.21 -5.54
CA GLY A 23 26.24 15.45 -4.99
C GLY A 23 25.17 16.54 -4.79
N PRO A 24 25.54 17.74 -4.33
CA PRO A 24 24.58 18.79 -4.00
C PRO A 24 23.55 18.95 -5.11
N CYS A 25 22.27 19.10 -4.75
CA CYS A 25 21.16 19.18 -5.68
C CYS A 25 21.51 20.02 -6.91
N SER A 26 21.86 19.38 -8.01
CA SER A 26 22.09 20.09 -9.28
C SER A 26 20.74 20.44 -9.88
N CYS A 27 20.30 21.67 -9.63
CA CYS A 27 19.14 22.22 -10.30
C CYS A 27 19.48 22.42 -11.79
N GLY A 28 19.01 21.56 -12.68
CA GLY A 28 19.21 21.88 -14.08
C GLY A 28 18.94 20.83 -15.15
N ALA A 29 18.79 19.58 -14.82
CA ALA A 29 18.34 18.63 -15.85
C ALA A 29 16.81 18.51 -15.81
N ASN A 30 16.16 18.72 -16.94
CA ASN A 30 14.77 18.31 -17.07
C ASN A 30 14.69 16.84 -16.68
N PRO A 31 13.77 16.45 -15.80
CA PRO A 31 13.57 15.04 -15.52
C PRO A 31 13.32 14.32 -16.84
N PRO A 32 13.91 13.15 -17.07
CA PRO A 32 13.55 12.36 -18.23
C PRO A 32 12.03 12.17 -18.16
N GLY A 33 11.36 12.42 -19.27
CA GLY A 33 9.96 12.05 -19.42
C GLY A 33 9.81 10.54 -19.14
N PRO A 34 8.61 10.06 -18.87
CA PRO A 34 8.39 8.64 -18.68
C PRO A 34 9.03 7.88 -19.84
N PRO A 35 9.74 6.78 -19.58
CA PRO A 35 10.46 6.04 -20.61
C PRO A 35 9.47 5.59 -21.69
N LYS A 36 9.65 6.07 -22.91
CA LYS A 36 8.72 5.87 -24.03
C LYS A 36 8.60 4.42 -24.51
N ASN A 37 9.54 3.57 -24.13
CA ASN A 37 9.65 2.17 -24.59
C ASN A 37 9.85 1.17 -23.45
N ARG A 38 9.39 1.48 -22.26
CA ARG A 38 9.49 0.54 -21.14
C ARG A 38 8.59 -0.67 -21.40
N ASP A 39 9.10 -1.87 -21.21
CA ASP A 39 8.26 -3.07 -21.15
C ASP A 39 7.34 -2.95 -19.93
N LEU A 40 6.05 -2.85 -20.18
CA LEU A 40 5.03 -2.66 -19.15
C LEU A 40 4.61 -3.98 -18.49
N ARG A 41 5.17 -5.11 -18.93
CA ARG A 41 4.94 -6.38 -18.22
C ARG A 41 5.56 -6.29 -16.83
N PRO A 42 4.84 -6.67 -15.80
CA PRO A 42 5.37 -6.69 -14.46
C PRO A 42 6.67 -7.50 -14.41
N TYR A 43 7.69 -6.90 -13.80
CA TYR A 43 8.96 -7.57 -13.55
C TYR A 43 9.80 -7.97 -14.78
N ALA A 44 9.47 -7.44 -15.95
CA ALA A 44 10.17 -7.79 -17.19
C ALA A 44 11.69 -7.53 -17.12
N ASP A 45 12.06 -6.42 -16.46
CA ASP A 45 13.46 -6.00 -16.30
C ASP A 45 14.08 -6.45 -14.95
N THR A 46 13.34 -7.21 -14.16
CA THR A 46 13.82 -7.69 -12.87
C THR A 46 14.44 -9.06 -13.02
N PRO A 47 15.67 -9.29 -12.49
CA PRO A 47 16.26 -10.62 -12.48
C PRO A 47 15.32 -11.67 -11.89
N ASP A 48 15.33 -12.87 -12.45
CA ASP A 48 14.39 -13.95 -12.05
C ASP A 48 14.43 -14.26 -10.54
N ASP A 49 15.59 -14.17 -9.91
CA ASP A 49 15.76 -14.39 -8.47
C ASP A 49 15.22 -13.24 -7.61
N MET A 50 14.97 -12.10 -8.23
CA MET A 50 14.39 -10.91 -7.57
C MET A 50 12.92 -10.69 -7.92
N GLN A 51 12.38 -11.45 -8.84
CA GLN A 51 10.96 -11.36 -9.17
C GLN A 51 10.10 -11.82 -8.00
N PRO A 52 9.02 -11.10 -7.68
CA PRO A 52 8.18 -11.49 -6.58
C PRO A 52 7.35 -12.72 -6.92
N TYR A 53 6.82 -13.28 -5.89
CA TYR A 53 5.84 -14.33 -5.91
C TYR A 53 4.79 -14.28 -6.99
N ALA A 54 4.66 -13.24 -7.55
CA ALA A 54 3.69 -12.68 -8.42
C ALA A 54 2.53 -13.52 -8.86
N LYS A 55 2.61 -14.81 -8.79
CA LYS A 55 1.70 -15.58 -9.54
C LYS A 55 1.32 -16.82 -8.94
N PHE A 56 0.58 -16.62 -7.96
CA PHE A 56 0.00 -17.70 -7.45
C PHE A 56 -1.13 -18.13 -8.17
N GLY A 57 -1.25 -18.25 -9.12
CA GLY A 57 -2.31 -18.67 -9.26
C GLY A 57 -3.03 -18.99 -10.40
N GLU A 58 -4.06 -18.69 -10.55
CA GLU A 58 -4.93 -19.06 -11.60
C GLU A 58 -4.53 -18.32 -12.84
N LYS A 59 -4.19 -19.11 -13.82
CA LYS A 59 -3.71 -18.64 -15.09
C LYS A 59 -4.73 -17.87 -15.87
N SER A 60 -5.95 -18.01 -15.56
CA SER A 60 -6.94 -17.56 -16.49
C SER A 60 -7.99 -16.74 -15.83
N GLY A 61 -8.38 -15.75 -16.50
CA GLY A 61 -9.65 -15.17 -16.33
C GLY A 61 -9.75 -14.07 -15.31
N GLU A 62 -8.61 -13.61 -14.79
CA GLU A 62 -8.61 -12.38 -14.03
C GLU A 62 -8.39 -11.20 -14.98
N PRO A 63 -9.43 -10.66 -15.56
CA PRO A 63 -9.33 -9.74 -16.71
C PRO A 63 -8.74 -8.40 -16.37
N TYR A 64 -8.63 -8.05 -15.10
CA TYR A 64 -7.96 -6.83 -14.68
C TYR A 64 -6.44 -6.98 -14.55
N TYR A 65 -5.84 -8.06 -15.09
CA TYR A 65 -4.40 -8.19 -15.24
C TYR A 65 -3.79 -7.03 -15.99
N GLU A 66 -4.36 -6.72 -17.12
CA GLU A 66 -3.88 -5.64 -17.95
C GLU A 66 -3.86 -4.32 -17.21
N PHE A 67 -4.83 -4.13 -16.33
CA PHE A 67 -4.93 -3.00 -15.46
C PHE A 67 -3.70 -2.83 -14.56
N TYR A 68 -3.16 -3.91 -14.04
CA TYR A 68 -1.95 -3.88 -13.19
C TYR A 68 -0.65 -3.98 -14.00
N THR A 69 -0.72 -4.25 -15.27
CA THR A 69 0.46 -4.34 -16.15
C THR A 69 0.73 -3.05 -16.92
N HIS A 70 -0.21 -2.12 -16.96
CA HIS A 70 -0.06 -0.85 -17.64
C HIS A 70 0.56 0.20 -16.71
N LEU A 71 1.42 1.03 -17.27
CA LEU A 71 1.94 2.20 -16.57
C LEU A 71 0.78 3.15 -16.23
N ILE A 72 0.73 3.57 -14.98
CA ILE A 72 -0.28 4.53 -14.52
C ILE A 72 0.08 5.91 -15.07
N GLU A 73 -0.75 6.40 -15.96
CA GLU A 73 -0.56 7.74 -16.52
C GLU A 73 -1.15 8.81 -15.62
N TYR A 74 -0.46 9.95 -15.60
CA TYR A 74 -0.90 11.15 -14.96
C TYR A 74 -1.35 12.17 -15.99
N ASN A 75 -2.59 12.61 -15.91
CA ASN A 75 -3.21 13.57 -16.81
C ASN A 75 -3.74 14.85 -16.11
N GLY A 76 -3.34 15.10 -14.87
CA GLY A 76 -3.72 16.28 -14.10
C GLY A 76 -2.91 17.55 -14.49
N ALA A 77 -3.24 18.67 -13.87
CA ALA A 77 -2.72 19.99 -14.21
C ALA A 77 -1.40 20.38 -13.52
N ALA A 78 -0.94 19.62 -12.51
CA ALA A 78 0.24 20.02 -11.73
C ALA A 78 1.53 20.15 -12.57
N ARG A 79 1.66 19.41 -13.69
CA ARG A 79 2.81 19.55 -14.59
C ARG A 79 2.89 20.91 -15.28
N ASP A 80 1.73 21.52 -15.54
CA ASP A 80 1.62 22.78 -16.26
C ASP A 80 1.90 23.99 -15.38
N VAL A 81 1.93 23.79 -14.06
CA VAL A 81 2.32 24.82 -13.10
C VAL A 81 3.82 25.11 -13.27
N PRO A 82 4.25 26.40 -13.25
CA PRO A 82 5.67 26.73 -13.32
C PRO A 82 6.48 26.02 -12.23
N THR A 83 7.63 25.47 -12.62
CA THR A 83 8.57 24.88 -11.67
C THR A 83 9.31 26.00 -10.95
N LEU A 84 9.18 26.06 -9.63
CA LEU A 84 9.88 27.06 -8.82
C LEU A 84 11.36 26.69 -8.67
N LYS A 85 12.20 27.73 -8.64
CA LYS A 85 13.65 27.63 -8.42
C LYS A 85 13.98 27.82 -6.93
N PRO A 86 15.19 27.48 -6.48
CA PRO A 86 15.61 27.77 -5.11
C PRO A 86 15.48 29.23 -4.71
N SER A 87 15.66 30.19 -5.65
CA SER A 87 15.48 31.62 -5.42
C SER A 87 14.03 32.02 -5.07
N ASP A 88 13.07 31.20 -5.45
CA ASP A 88 11.62 31.53 -5.36
C ASP A 88 11.02 31.09 -4.02
N VAL A 89 11.80 30.43 -3.15
CA VAL A 89 11.36 29.90 -1.87
C VAL A 89 12.39 30.16 -0.77
N ASP A 90 11.93 30.23 0.48
CA ASP A 90 12.82 30.31 1.65
C ASP A 90 13.17 28.93 2.21
N GLU A 91 12.22 27.98 2.10
CA GLU A 91 12.34 26.61 2.58
C GLU A 91 11.54 25.66 1.68
N VAL A 92 11.91 24.38 1.69
CA VAL A 92 11.19 23.32 0.97
C VAL A 92 10.46 22.44 1.97
N ARG A 93 9.13 22.54 2.01
CA ARG A 93 8.29 21.84 2.98
C ARG A 93 7.91 20.44 2.51
N ILE A 94 8.11 19.45 3.38
CA ILE A 94 7.77 18.05 3.16
C ILE A 94 6.88 17.59 4.29
N GLY A 95 5.76 16.91 3.98
CA GLY A 95 4.84 16.41 4.98
C GLY A 95 5.30 15.08 5.58
N PHE A 96 5.06 14.92 6.85
CA PHE A 96 5.10 13.64 7.56
C PHE A 96 3.73 13.39 8.18
N LEU A 97 3.15 12.23 7.89
CA LEU A 97 1.88 11.77 8.45
C LEU A 97 2.09 10.45 9.18
N GLY A 98 1.76 10.37 10.44
CA GLY A 98 1.86 9.12 11.19
C GLY A 98 1.30 9.22 12.60
N PRO A 99 0.99 8.09 13.24
CA PRO A 99 0.53 8.06 14.63
C PRO A 99 1.72 8.30 15.55
N ILE A 100 1.87 9.53 16.04
CA ILE A 100 2.97 9.94 16.91
C ILE A 100 2.54 10.33 18.32
N GLU A 101 1.23 10.35 18.57
CA GLU A 101 0.64 10.65 19.88
C GLU A 101 -0.68 9.92 20.07
N ASN A 102 -0.92 9.43 21.28
CA ASN A 102 -2.21 8.87 21.73
C ASN A 102 -2.75 7.70 20.88
N HIS A 103 -1.87 6.83 20.38
CA HIS A 103 -2.26 5.67 19.58
C HIS A 103 -1.40 4.44 19.92
N PRO A 104 -1.96 3.20 19.87
CA PRO A 104 -1.17 1.99 20.10
C PRO A 104 0.04 1.83 19.17
N GLU A 105 -0.04 2.33 17.93
CA GLU A 105 1.07 2.32 16.96
C GLU A 105 2.02 3.54 17.10
N GLU A 106 1.87 4.38 18.14
CA GLU A 106 2.76 5.53 18.38
C GLU A 106 4.26 5.16 18.38
N PRO A 107 4.71 4.07 19.02
CA PRO A 107 6.12 3.71 18.98
C PRO A 107 6.65 3.52 17.55
N LEU A 108 5.85 2.90 16.67
CA LEU A 108 6.20 2.69 15.26
C LEU A 108 6.23 4.00 14.47
N GLY A 109 5.23 4.88 14.71
CA GLY A 109 5.16 6.20 14.10
C GLY A 109 6.35 7.08 14.48
N ARG A 110 6.76 7.06 15.75
CA ARG A 110 7.94 7.79 16.23
C ARG A 110 9.25 7.24 15.66
N MET A 111 9.36 5.93 15.44
CA MET A 111 10.52 5.33 14.77
C MET A 111 10.61 5.78 13.32
N MET A 112 9.50 5.76 12.58
CA MET A 112 9.44 6.26 11.20
C MET A 112 9.81 7.76 11.13
N LEU A 113 9.29 8.57 12.05
CA LEU A 113 9.62 9.99 12.15
C LEU A 113 11.11 10.21 12.41
N ALA A 114 11.72 9.46 13.33
CA ALA A 114 13.14 9.58 13.64
C ALA A 114 14.03 9.31 12.41
N GLY A 115 13.70 8.29 11.62
CA GLY A 115 14.40 8.02 10.36
C GLY A 115 14.26 9.18 9.36
N ALA A 116 13.07 9.69 9.19
CA ALA A 116 12.79 10.82 8.29
C ALA A 116 13.52 12.11 8.73
N GLN A 117 13.55 12.39 10.03
CA GLN A 117 14.26 13.54 10.59
C GLN A 117 15.75 13.46 10.33
N LEU A 118 16.38 12.28 10.53
CA LEU A 118 17.80 12.11 10.25
C LEU A 118 18.13 12.36 8.78
N ALA A 119 17.31 11.85 7.85
CA ALA A 119 17.51 12.07 6.42
C ALA A 119 17.42 13.56 6.03
N ILE A 120 16.46 14.30 6.60
CA ILE A 120 16.31 15.75 6.35
C ILE A 120 17.51 16.53 6.92
N GLU A 121 17.96 16.20 8.10
CA GLU A 121 19.12 16.89 8.69
C GLU A 121 20.40 16.68 7.88
N GLU A 122 20.64 15.45 7.42
CA GLU A 122 21.80 15.14 6.58
C GLU A 122 21.73 15.85 5.23
N ALA A 123 20.52 15.90 4.63
CA ALA A 123 20.32 16.65 3.40
C ALA A 123 20.57 18.15 3.58
N ASN A 124 20.11 18.72 4.69
CA ASN A 124 20.33 20.13 5.02
C ASN A 124 21.81 20.43 5.30
N ALA A 125 22.50 19.53 6.03
CA ALA A 125 23.94 19.64 6.26
C ALA A 125 24.75 19.57 4.95
N SER A 126 24.21 18.93 3.92
CA SER A 126 24.79 18.83 2.58
C SER A 126 24.39 19.99 1.65
N GLY A 127 23.73 21.02 2.17
CA GLY A 127 23.37 22.23 1.41
C GLY A 127 21.89 22.32 1.00
N GLY A 128 21.05 21.38 1.36
CA GLY A 128 19.62 21.41 1.11
C GLY A 128 19.23 21.48 -0.38
N TYR A 129 18.15 22.15 -0.70
CA TYR A 129 17.69 22.39 -2.07
C TYR A 129 18.31 23.67 -2.63
N GLY A 130 19.48 23.57 -3.26
CA GLY A 130 20.16 24.73 -3.82
C GLY A 130 20.44 25.84 -2.79
N GLY A 131 20.86 25.49 -1.60
CA GLY A 131 21.10 26.39 -0.47
C GLY A 131 19.89 26.68 0.43
N LYS A 132 18.71 26.13 0.10
CA LYS A 132 17.50 26.29 0.90
C LYS A 132 17.23 25.05 1.74
N PRO A 133 16.83 25.20 3.02
CA PRO A 133 16.61 24.06 3.90
C PRO A 133 15.33 23.31 3.53
N PHE A 134 15.38 21.99 3.66
CA PHE A 134 14.19 21.16 3.76
C PHE A 134 13.59 21.28 5.16
N LYS A 135 12.29 21.39 5.24
CA LYS A 135 11.56 21.48 6.51
C LYS A 135 10.48 20.42 6.60
N LEU A 136 10.51 19.64 7.67
CA LEU A 136 9.52 18.61 7.92
C LEU A 136 8.29 19.21 8.62
N MET A 137 7.13 19.10 7.97
CA MET A 137 5.82 19.45 8.51
C MET A 137 5.23 18.17 9.11
N ILE A 138 5.18 18.10 10.45
CA ILE A 138 4.85 16.88 11.18
C ILE A 138 3.38 16.92 11.62
N HIS A 139 2.61 15.94 11.18
CA HIS A 139 1.21 15.80 11.50
C HIS A 139 0.89 14.44 12.11
N ASN A 140 0.16 14.47 13.24
CA ASN A 140 -0.32 13.27 13.92
C ASN A 140 -1.66 12.84 13.33
N ASP A 141 -1.71 11.65 12.74
CA ASP A 141 -2.93 11.12 12.14
C ASP A 141 -3.80 10.31 13.12
N GLN A 142 -3.29 10.02 14.30
CA GLN A 142 -3.95 9.19 15.32
C GLN A 142 -4.52 7.86 14.78
N ALA A 143 -4.15 7.48 13.56
CA ALA A 143 -4.73 6.38 12.79
C ALA A 143 -6.29 6.39 12.74
N VAL A 144 -6.90 7.57 12.89
CA VAL A 144 -8.36 7.79 12.90
C VAL A 144 -8.78 8.53 11.65
N TRP A 145 -9.80 8.03 11.01
CA TRP A 145 -10.27 8.45 9.69
C TRP A 145 -10.49 9.97 9.55
N GLY A 146 -11.23 10.58 10.46
CA GLY A 146 -11.54 12.02 10.40
C GLY A 146 -10.32 12.90 10.70
N ALA A 147 -9.53 12.54 11.71
CA ALA A 147 -8.32 13.27 12.07
C ALA A 147 -7.32 13.27 10.92
N SER A 148 -7.04 12.09 10.33
CA SER A 148 -6.13 11.96 9.20
C SER A 148 -6.53 12.82 8.01
N SER A 149 -7.82 12.88 7.66
CA SER A 149 -8.30 13.71 6.56
C SER A 149 -7.99 15.18 6.77
N ASN A 150 -8.26 15.72 7.97
CA ASN A 150 -8.01 17.11 8.29
C ASN A 150 -6.51 17.45 8.25
N GLU A 151 -5.66 16.57 8.80
CA GLU A 151 -4.22 16.80 8.83
C GLU A 151 -3.62 16.77 7.42
N ILE A 152 -4.09 15.89 6.53
CA ILE A 152 -3.62 15.85 5.14
C ILE A 152 -4.06 17.10 4.36
N VAL A 153 -5.29 17.58 4.60
CA VAL A 153 -5.78 18.81 3.98
C VAL A 153 -4.94 20.01 4.43
N LYS A 154 -4.61 20.12 5.73
CA LYS A 154 -3.70 21.15 6.24
C LYS A 154 -2.33 21.10 5.58
N MET A 155 -1.70 19.92 5.50
CA MET A 155 -0.41 19.75 4.82
C MET A 155 -0.47 20.22 3.36
N ALA A 156 -1.55 19.91 2.65
CA ALA A 156 -1.65 20.22 1.23
C ALA A 156 -1.91 21.71 0.96
N TYR A 157 -2.76 22.38 1.76
CA TYR A 157 -3.24 23.73 1.50
C TYR A 157 -2.64 24.80 2.42
N ASP A 158 -2.46 24.52 3.71
CA ASP A 158 -1.91 25.47 4.67
C ASP A 158 -0.39 25.42 4.68
N ASP A 159 0.19 24.23 4.85
CA ASP A 159 1.64 24.02 4.81
C ASP A 159 2.20 24.05 3.40
N LYS A 160 1.37 23.74 2.39
CA LYS A 160 1.76 23.72 0.97
C LYS A 160 2.97 22.81 0.69
N VAL A 161 2.94 21.61 1.27
CA VAL A 161 4.02 20.63 1.11
C VAL A 161 4.19 20.20 -0.35
N TRP A 162 5.41 19.88 -0.73
CA TRP A 162 5.76 19.41 -2.08
C TRP A 162 5.54 17.92 -2.28
N ALA A 163 5.71 17.15 -1.21
CA ALA A 163 5.47 15.71 -1.16
C ALA A 163 5.21 15.29 0.29
N MET A 164 4.72 14.07 0.52
CA MET A 164 4.45 13.53 1.86
C MET A 164 5.08 12.14 2.06
N LEU A 165 5.50 11.86 3.29
CA LEU A 165 5.82 10.53 3.78
C LEU A 165 4.75 10.10 4.79
N GLY A 166 4.23 8.90 4.67
CA GLY A 166 3.28 8.35 5.66
C GLY A 166 2.29 7.39 5.02
N SER A 167 1.38 6.75 5.75
CA SER A 167 1.31 6.57 7.20
C SER A 167 1.59 5.10 7.56
N ILE A 168 1.74 4.79 8.85
CA ILE A 168 1.73 3.40 9.36
C ILE A 168 0.36 2.76 9.12
N SER A 169 -0.70 3.51 9.43
CA SER A 169 -2.08 3.04 9.27
C SER A 169 -2.50 2.98 7.80
N ALA A 170 -3.00 1.83 7.39
CA ALA A 170 -3.60 1.68 6.06
C ALA A 170 -4.86 2.53 5.90
N ASP A 171 -5.65 2.72 6.94
CA ASP A 171 -6.84 3.57 6.90
C ASP A 171 -6.45 5.03 6.62
N SER A 172 -5.45 5.55 7.33
CA SER A 172 -4.91 6.89 7.09
C SER A 172 -4.30 7.04 5.71
N THR A 173 -3.57 6.03 5.23
CA THR A 173 -2.98 6.03 3.90
C THR A 173 -4.07 6.04 2.81
N HIS A 174 -5.14 5.27 2.94
CA HIS A 174 -6.28 5.32 2.00
C HIS A 174 -6.95 6.70 1.96
N ILE A 175 -7.02 7.40 3.10
CA ILE A 175 -7.52 8.77 3.14
C ILE A 175 -6.54 9.72 2.46
N ALA A 176 -5.26 9.57 2.75
CA ALA A 176 -4.22 10.38 2.12
C ALA A 176 -4.31 10.30 0.59
N LEU A 177 -4.48 9.11 0.05
CA LEU A 177 -4.65 8.93 -1.40
C LEU A 177 -5.81 9.72 -1.98
N ARG A 178 -6.92 9.82 -1.28
CA ARG A 178 -8.09 10.60 -1.74
C ARG A 178 -7.83 12.09 -1.77
N VAL A 179 -7.13 12.59 -0.75
CA VAL A 179 -6.74 13.99 -0.71
C VAL A 179 -5.69 14.28 -1.78
N THR A 180 -4.71 13.38 -1.94
CA THR A 180 -3.66 13.54 -2.95
C THR A 180 -4.20 13.55 -4.38
N LEU A 181 -5.28 12.81 -4.67
CA LEU A 181 -5.98 12.88 -5.95
C LEU A 181 -6.49 14.28 -6.29
N LYS A 182 -6.88 15.06 -5.28
CA LYS A 182 -7.44 16.40 -5.48
C LYS A 182 -6.38 17.51 -5.37
N THR A 183 -5.35 17.27 -4.57
CA THR A 183 -4.30 18.25 -4.30
C THR A 183 -3.06 18.07 -5.15
N GLU A 184 -3.00 16.94 -5.86
CA GLU A 184 -1.87 16.55 -6.70
C GLU A 184 -0.53 16.60 -5.93
N VAL A 185 -0.54 16.09 -4.69
CA VAL A 185 0.65 15.99 -3.83
C VAL A 185 1.13 14.54 -3.81
N PRO A 186 2.36 14.23 -4.24
CA PRO A 186 2.89 12.87 -4.17
C PRO A 186 3.03 12.38 -2.73
N ILE A 187 2.69 11.12 -2.49
CA ILE A 187 2.90 10.44 -1.23
C ILE A 187 3.76 9.19 -1.41
N VAL A 188 4.78 9.05 -0.59
CA VAL A 188 5.57 7.81 -0.50
C VAL A 188 5.32 7.15 0.84
N ASN A 189 5.14 5.84 0.83
CA ASN A 189 4.83 5.05 2.02
C ASN A 189 5.95 4.04 2.31
N SER A 190 6.40 4.00 3.56
CA SER A 190 7.43 3.09 4.04
C SER A 190 6.92 2.06 5.06
N ALA A 191 5.65 2.07 5.39
CA ALA A 191 5.17 1.43 6.59
C ALA A 191 3.89 0.60 6.44
N SER A 192 2.90 1.10 5.69
CA SER A 192 1.66 0.36 5.46
C SER A 192 1.87 -0.74 4.42
N THR A 193 1.62 -1.98 4.83
CA THR A 193 1.79 -3.18 3.99
C THR A 193 0.49 -3.64 3.33
N ASP A 194 -0.60 -2.91 3.48
CA ASP A 194 -1.90 -3.25 2.89
C ASP A 194 -1.86 -3.18 1.36
N PRO A 195 -1.94 -4.31 0.65
CA PRO A 195 -1.85 -4.34 -0.80
C PRO A 195 -3.02 -3.66 -1.50
N THR A 196 -4.13 -3.41 -0.81
CA THR A 196 -5.27 -2.68 -1.39
C THR A 196 -4.97 -1.21 -1.66
N ILE A 197 -3.88 -0.67 -1.11
CA ILE A 197 -3.45 0.71 -1.34
C ILE A 197 -2.86 0.87 -2.75
N PRO A 198 -1.76 0.19 -3.12
CA PRO A 198 -1.23 0.28 -4.49
C PRO A 198 -2.18 -0.30 -5.54
N GLU A 199 -3.03 -1.25 -5.17
CA GLU A 199 -4.04 -1.84 -6.06
C GLU A 199 -5.15 -0.85 -6.48
N THR A 200 -5.28 0.30 -5.81
CA THR A 200 -6.14 1.39 -6.29
C THR A 200 -5.61 2.09 -7.54
N ILE A 201 -4.34 1.90 -7.84
CA ILE A 201 -3.61 2.48 -8.99
C ILE A 201 -3.74 4.00 -9.06
N ILE A 202 -3.62 4.63 -7.90
CA ILE A 202 -3.62 6.08 -7.81
C ILE A 202 -2.24 6.61 -8.23
N PRO A 203 -2.17 7.55 -9.19
CA PRO A 203 -0.90 7.96 -9.80
C PRO A 203 0.01 8.79 -8.88
N TRP A 204 -0.38 9.03 -7.64
CA TRP A 204 0.33 9.86 -6.66
C TRP A 204 1.01 9.06 -5.55
N TYR A 205 1.07 7.74 -5.67
CA TYR A 205 1.53 6.85 -4.62
C TYR A 205 2.71 5.99 -5.06
N LEU A 206 3.71 5.88 -4.18
CA LEU A 206 4.83 4.94 -4.27
C LEU A 206 5.03 4.26 -2.91
N THR A 207 5.36 2.97 -2.89
CA THR A 207 5.66 2.25 -1.65
C THR A 207 7.04 1.61 -1.68
N THR A 208 7.79 1.82 -0.60
CA THR A 208 9.16 1.28 -0.43
C THR A 208 9.18 0.00 0.40
N ILE A 209 8.08 -0.36 1.05
CA ILE A 209 7.94 -1.61 1.81
C ILE A 209 7.18 -2.66 0.99
N GLN A 210 7.57 -3.92 1.14
CA GLN A 210 6.86 -5.05 0.54
C GLN A 210 5.52 -5.25 1.23
N ASP A 211 4.48 -5.48 0.43
CA ASP A 211 3.11 -5.62 0.91
C ASP A 211 2.79 -6.98 1.56
N ASP A 212 1.62 -7.10 2.17
CA ASP A 212 1.16 -8.31 2.83
C ASP A 212 0.98 -9.49 1.86
N ARG A 213 0.86 -9.24 0.56
CA ARG A 213 0.82 -10.30 -0.45
C ARG A 213 2.18 -10.96 -0.60
N VAL A 214 3.26 -10.18 -0.69
CA VAL A 214 4.63 -10.67 -0.71
C VAL A 214 4.95 -11.44 0.56
N GLN A 215 4.60 -10.89 1.73
CA GLN A 215 4.80 -11.55 3.02
C GLN A 215 4.06 -12.88 3.09
N SER A 216 2.78 -12.89 2.74
CA SER A 216 1.93 -14.08 2.78
C SER A 216 2.45 -15.18 1.86
N TYR A 217 2.89 -14.82 0.66
CA TYR A 217 3.44 -15.80 -0.25
C TYR A 217 4.76 -16.39 0.24
N THR A 218 5.66 -15.55 0.72
CA THR A 218 6.93 -16.00 1.27
C THR A 218 6.71 -16.99 2.42
N LEU A 219 5.80 -16.65 3.35
CA LEU A 219 5.44 -17.53 4.46
C LEU A 219 4.77 -18.83 4.00
N ALA A 220 3.78 -18.73 3.13
CA ALA A 220 3.06 -19.90 2.64
C ALA A 220 3.99 -20.87 1.91
N ARG A 221 4.88 -20.35 1.07
CA ARG A 221 5.88 -21.16 0.39
C ARG A 221 6.84 -21.80 1.38
N ARG A 222 7.34 -21.05 2.36
CA ARG A 222 8.20 -21.59 3.42
C ARG A 222 7.50 -22.70 4.19
N ILE A 223 6.25 -22.51 4.53
CA ILE A 223 5.44 -23.43 5.35
C ILE A 223 5.05 -24.68 4.55
N TYR A 224 4.43 -24.50 3.39
CA TYR A 224 3.84 -25.62 2.64
C TYR A 224 4.83 -26.33 1.73
N THR A 225 5.73 -25.59 1.09
CA THR A 225 6.68 -26.18 0.12
C THR A 225 7.98 -26.62 0.78
N ASP A 226 8.62 -25.75 1.59
CA ASP A 226 9.94 -26.06 2.14
C ASP A 226 9.84 -26.99 3.36
N LEU A 227 8.85 -26.75 4.24
CA LEU A 227 8.68 -27.52 5.47
C LEU A 227 7.65 -28.64 5.35
N GLY A 228 6.84 -28.65 4.30
CA GLY A 228 5.83 -29.69 4.07
C GLY A 228 4.67 -29.71 5.07
N LEU A 229 4.47 -28.64 5.84
CA LEU A 229 3.35 -28.52 6.78
C LEU A 229 2.03 -28.42 6.02
N GLN A 230 0.94 -28.91 6.58
CA GLN A 230 -0.34 -28.98 5.87
C GLN A 230 -1.46 -28.18 6.55
N ARG A 231 -1.49 -28.22 7.87
CA ARG A 231 -2.61 -27.72 8.71
C ARG A 231 -2.17 -26.50 9.51
N ILE A 232 -2.54 -25.32 9.06
CA ILE A 232 -2.10 -24.07 9.68
C ILE A 232 -3.26 -23.36 10.38
N ALA A 233 -3.00 -22.87 11.60
CA ALA A 233 -3.85 -21.93 12.30
C ALA A 233 -3.30 -20.50 12.14
N LEU A 234 -4.20 -19.53 12.15
CA LEU A 234 -3.87 -18.12 12.23
C LEU A 234 -4.22 -17.55 13.59
N LEU A 235 -3.32 -16.73 14.11
CA LEU A 235 -3.53 -15.93 15.33
C LEU A 235 -3.18 -14.47 15.00
N ARG A 236 -4.13 -13.55 15.10
CA ARG A 236 -3.91 -12.17 14.65
C ARG A 236 -4.43 -11.10 15.59
N VAL A 237 -3.81 -9.93 15.53
CA VAL A 237 -4.36 -8.73 16.14
C VAL A 237 -5.67 -8.31 15.45
N ASN A 238 -6.64 -7.84 16.23
CA ASN A 238 -7.93 -7.37 15.71
C ASN A 238 -7.86 -5.89 15.28
N SER A 239 -6.89 -5.58 14.44
CA SER A 239 -6.73 -4.30 13.74
C SER A 239 -6.92 -4.50 12.23
N ARG A 240 -6.89 -3.42 11.45
CA ARG A 240 -6.87 -3.51 9.98
C ARG A 240 -5.65 -4.29 9.51
N TYR A 241 -4.46 -3.99 10.05
CA TYR A 241 -3.23 -4.71 9.73
C TYR A 241 -3.40 -6.23 9.86
N GLY A 242 -3.86 -6.70 11.03
CA GLY A 242 -4.06 -8.14 11.24
C GLY A 242 -5.12 -8.75 10.31
N ARG A 243 -6.24 -8.05 10.09
CA ARG A 243 -7.32 -8.59 9.23
C ARG A 243 -6.90 -8.73 7.76
N PHE A 244 -6.25 -7.71 7.20
CA PHE A 244 -5.87 -7.74 5.78
C PHE A 244 -4.67 -8.66 5.52
N GLY A 245 -3.69 -8.68 6.41
CA GLY A 245 -2.57 -9.60 6.30
C GLY A 245 -3.00 -11.06 6.28
N VAL A 246 -3.80 -11.50 7.27
CA VAL A 246 -4.28 -12.89 7.26
C VAL A 246 -5.26 -13.18 6.13
N LEU A 247 -5.98 -12.18 5.60
CA LEU A 247 -6.80 -12.36 4.41
C LEU A 247 -5.95 -12.77 3.21
N LYS A 248 -4.79 -12.11 3.02
CA LYS A 248 -3.85 -12.46 1.95
C LYS A 248 -3.20 -13.83 2.18
N PHE A 249 -2.84 -14.15 3.41
CA PHE A 249 -2.33 -15.48 3.73
C PHE A 249 -3.37 -16.59 3.45
N LYS A 250 -4.63 -16.38 3.81
CA LYS A 250 -5.71 -17.33 3.53
C LYS A 250 -5.94 -17.52 2.03
N ASP A 251 -5.86 -16.44 1.26
CA ASP A 251 -5.98 -16.51 -0.21
C ASP A 251 -4.86 -17.36 -0.82
N VAL A 252 -3.63 -17.08 -0.46
CA VAL A 252 -2.47 -17.86 -0.90
C VAL A 252 -2.56 -19.32 -0.49
N SER A 253 -2.85 -19.58 0.79
CA SER A 253 -2.96 -20.93 1.32
C SER A 253 -4.00 -21.76 0.55
N ARG A 254 -5.16 -21.16 0.29
CA ARG A 254 -6.23 -21.80 -0.49
C ARG A 254 -5.78 -22.10 -1.92
N ARG A 255 -5.09 -21.18 -2.58
CA ARG A 255 -4.57 -21.34 -3.95
C ARG A 255 -3.49 -22.43 -4.05
N MET A 256 -2.70 -22.61 -2.99
CA MET A 256 -1.73 -23.67 -2.87
C MET A 256 -2.33 -25.03 -2.46
N GLY A 257 -3.66 -25.11 -2.25
CA GLY A 257 -4.35 -26.33 -1.86
C GLY A 257 -4.40 -26.60 -0.35
N HIS A 258 -3.99 -25.63 0.47
CA HIS A 258 -3.90 -25.78 1.93
C HIS A 258 -4.79 -24.75 2.64
N PRO A 259 -6.13 -24.85 2.59
CA PRO A 259 -6.99 -23.88 3.26
C PRO A 259 -6.70 -23.86 4.77
N VAL A 260 -6.61 -22.66 5.33
CA VAL A 260 -6.35 -22.45 6.76
C VAL A 260 -7.40 -23.15 7.61
N VAL A 261 -6.96 -23.85 8.66
CA VAL A 261 -7.85 -24.67 9.53
C VAL A 261 -8.73 -23.79 10.41
N LEU A 262 -8.14 -22.76 11.01
CA LEU A 262 -8.88 -21.80 11.86
C LEU A 262 -8.14 -20.47 11.97
N GLU A 263 -8.90 -19.46 12.39
CA GLU A 263 -8.39 -18.13 12.71
C GLU A 263 -8.86 -17.72 14.10
N GLN A 264 -7.91 -17.28 14.93
CA GLN A 264 -8.16 -16.66 16.22
C GLN A 264 -7.67 -15.23 16.22
N LYS A 265 -8.24 -14.39 17.09
CA LYS A 265 -7.91 -12.97 17.18
C LYS A 265 -7.76 -12.51 18.63
N TRP A 266 -6.97 -11.46 18.80
CA TRP A 266 -6.86 -10.72 20.07
C TRP A 266 -7.06 -9.22 19.83
N MET A 267 -7.37 -8.47 20.88
CA MET A 267 -7.47 -7.01 20.81
C MET A 267 -6.08 -6.37 21.02
N PRO A 268 -5.77 -5.24 20.35
CA PRO A 268 -4.52 -4.52 20.65
C PRO A 268 -4.35 -4.29 22.15
N GLY A 269 -3.17 -4.65 22.68
CA GLY A 269 -2.86 -4.54 24.11
C GLY A 269 -3.28 -5.73 24.97
N ASP A 270 -3.92 -6.76 24.41
CA ASP A 270 -4.19 -7.99 25.15
C ASP A 270 -2.89 -8.67 25.61
N VAL A 271 -2.90 -9.15 26.85
CA VAL A 271 -1.76 -9.85 27.48
C VAL A 271 -2.09 -11.31 27.82
N ASP A 272 -3.31 -11.75 27.66
CA ASP A 272 -3.78 -13.11 27.89
C ASP A 272 -4.33 -13.75 26.61
N PHE A 273 -3.66 -14.79 26.16
CA PHE A 273 -3.97 -15.54 24.94
C PHE A 273 -4.47 -16.96 25.23
N ASN A 274 -4.65 -17.33 26.49
CA ASN A 274 -4.95 -18.72 26.90
C ASN A 274 -6.20 -19.28 26.21
N ARG A 275 -7.23 -18.45 26.02
CA ARG A 275 -8.46 -18.87 25.33
C ARG A 275 -8.18 -19.26 23.88
N GLN A 276 -7.51 -18.40 23.14
CA GLN A 276 -7.17 -18.60 21.73
C GLN A 276 -6.24 -19.80 21.56
N LEU A 277 -5.23 -19.89 22.43
CA LEU A 277 -4.24 -20.96 22.39
C LEU A 277 -4.85 -22.33 22.68
N ARG A 278 -5.81 -22.41 23.62
CA ARG A 278 -6.55 -23.65 23.87
C ARG A 278 -7.30 -24.12 22.61
N ILE A 279 -8.02 -23.24 21.93
CA ILE A 279 -8.75 -23.56 20.70
C ILE A 279 -7.79 -24.04 19.60
N ILE A 280 -6.65 -23.36 19.43
CA ILE A 280 -5.63 -23.75 18.47
C ILE A 280 -5.06 -25.13 18.80
N LYS A 281 -4.75 -25.40 20.07
CA LYS A 281 -4.21 -26.69 20.54
C LYS A 281 -5.18 -27.85 20.27
N GLU A 282 -6.46 -27.66 20.55
CA GLU A 282 -7.51 -28.65 20.32
C GLU A 282 -7.69 -28.96 18.80
N SER A 283 -7.37 -28.03 17.92
CA SER A 283 -7.52 -28.18 16.49
C SER A 283 -6.43 -29.00 15.81
N ARG A 284 -5.41 -29.44 16.53
CA ARG A 284 -4.31 -30.32 16.07
C ARG A 284 -3.67 -29.82 14.76
N VAL A 285 -3.21 -28.58 14.76
CA VAL A 285 -2.52 -27.96 13.63
C VAL A 285 -1.04 -28.28 13.64
N ASP A 286 -0.42 -28.26 12.44
CA ASP A 286 1.00 -28.52 12.25
C ASP A 286 1.86 -27.28 12.52
N GLY A 287 1.31 -26.09 12.31
CA GLY A 287 1.98 -24.82 12.53
C GLY A 287 1.01 -23.67 12.77
N ILE A 288 1.56 -22.54 13.18
CA ILE A 288 0.77 -21.35 13.53
C ILE A 288 1.41 -20.14 12.86
N VAL A 289 0.61 -19.30 12.22
CA VAL A 289 1.05 -18.00 11.70
C VAL A 289 0.47 -16.89 12.55
N ILE A 290 1.33 -16.01 13.05
CA ILE A 290 0.97 -14.85 13.86
C ILE A 290 1.07 -13.58 12.98
N TRP A 291 0.01 -12.77 13.02
CA TRP A 291 -0.03 -11.46 12.36
C TRP A 291 -0.35 -10.38 13.38
N GLY A 292 0.69 -9.70 13.86
CA GLY A 292 0.61 -8.73 14.93
C GLY A 292 1.95 -8.03 15.18
N ASP A 293 2.09 -7.47 16.36
CA ASP A 293 3.30 -6.76 16.78
C ASP A 293 4.19 -7.63 17.68
N ALA A 294 5.46 -7.25 17.79
CA ALA A 294 6.50 -8.07 18.44
C ALA A 294 6.21 -8.40 19.91
N LYS A 295 5.76 -7.42 20.69
CA LYS A 295 5.54 -7.58 22.14
C LYS A 295 4.43 -8.56 22.44
N GLU A 296 3.26 -8.42 21.80
CA GLU A 296 2.13 -9.32 21.94
C GLU A 296 2.47 -10.72 21.41
N THR A 297 3.19 -10.79 20.30
CA THR A 297 3.68 -12.06 19.74
C THR A 297 4.59 -12.77 20.73
N GLY A 298 5.52 -12.06 21.36
CA GLY A 298 6.41 -12.63 22.39
C GLY A 298 5.63 -13.16 23.58
N THR A 299 4.63 -12.42 24.05
CA THR A 299 3.74 -12.86 25.13
C THR A 299 2.95 -14.11 24.75
N ALA A 300 2.41 -14.16 23.54
CA ALA A 300 1.70 -15.33 23.03
C ALA A 300 2.61 -16.56 22.94
N LEU A 301 3.84 -16.41 22.43
CA LEU A 301 4.83 -17.49 22.38
C LEU A 301 5.15 -18.05 23.77
N LYS A 302 5.36 -17.18 24.75
CA LYS A 302 5.61 -17.59 26.14
C LYS A 302 4.46 -18.43 26.70
N GLN A 303 3.21 -18.00 26.49
CA GLN A 303 2.03 -18.74 26.92
C GLN A 303 1.83 -20.05 26.14
N MET A 304 2.14 -20.06 24.84
CA MET A 304 2.12 -21.28 24.03
C MET A 304 3.08 -22.34 24.57
N ARG A 305 4.32 -21.98 24.84
CA ARG A 305 5.34 -22.91 25.37
C ARG A 305 4.97 -23.39 26.78
N ALA A 306 4.45 -22.50 27.62
CA ALA A 306 3.92 -22.86 28.95
C ALA A 306 2.73 -23.85 28.87
N ALA A 307 1.89 -23.71 27.84
CA ALA A 307 0.80 -24.65 27.55
C ALA A 307 1.26 -25.98 26.91
N GLY A 308 2.56 -26.19 26.73
CA GLY A 308 3.15 -27.38 26.11
C GLY A 308 2.96 -27.48 24.60
N MET A 309 2.65 -26.38 23.93
CA MET A 309 2.53 -26.34 22.46
C MET A 309 3.93 -26.21 21.83
N LYS A 310 4.29 -27.16 20.97
CA LYS A 310 5.63 -27.28 20.36
C LYS A 310 5.63 -26.98 18.86
N GLN A 311 4.48 -26.70 18.28
CA GLN A 311 4.36 -26.42 16.85
C GLN A 311 5.30 -25.28 16.44
N PRO A 312 5.87 -25.32 15.23
CA PRO A 312 6.56 -24.19 14.64
C PRO A 312 5.61 -22.99 14.50
N VAL A 313 6.16 -21.81 14.74
CA VAL A 313 5.40 -20.56 14.70
C VAL A 313 6.10 -19.61 13.75
N PHE A 314 5.30 -19.00 12.88
CA PHE A 314 5.73 -18.07 11.86
C PHE A 314 5.06 -16.71 12.05
N GLY A 315 5.67 -15.63 11.58
CA GLY A 315 5.13 -14.29 11.75
C GLY A 315 5.30 -13.34 10.58
N SER A 316 4.49 -12.30 10.57
CA SER A 316 4.68 -11.13 9.70
C SER A 316 5.90 -10.32 10.17
N PHE A 317 6.38 -9.36 9.36
CA PHE A 317 7.60 -8.62 9.70
C PHE A 317 7.52 -7.85 11.01
N ARG A 318 6.36 -7.33 11.39
CA ARG A 318 6.17 -6.57 12.64
C ARG A 318 6.30 -7.45 13.90
N THR A 319 6.31 -8.76 13.75
CA THR A 319 6.40 -9.70 14.89
C THR A 319 7.84 -9.91 15.39
N ILE A 320 8.86 -9.52 14.62
CA ILE A 320 10.26 -9.89 14.89
C ILE A 320 11.17 -8.67 15.14
N GLU A 321 10.67 -7.67 15.79
CA GLU A 321 11.46 -6.55 16.31
C GLU A 321 12.01 -6.85 17.72
N PRO A 322 12.94 -6.05 18.27
CA PRO A 322 13.58 -6.34 19.56
C PRO A 322 12.63 -6.69 20.71
N GLY A 323 11.46 -6.09 20.77
CA GLY A 323 10.44 -6.37 21.77
C GLY A 323 9.92 -7.82 21.78
N LEU A 324 10.15 -8.60 20.71
CA LEU A 324 9.85 -10.04 20.70
C LEU A 324 10.70 -10.80 21.71
N LEU A 325 12.02 -10.63 21.65
CA LEU A 325 12.97 -11.34 22.52
C LEU A 325 12.80 -10.90 23.98
N GLU A 326 12.54 -9.61 24.21
CA GLU A 326 12.26 -9.08 25.54
C GLU A 326 11.02 -9.72 26.17
N ALA A 327 9.95 -9.91 25.40
CA ALA A 327 8.69 -10.47 25.90
C ALA A 327 8.71 -12.00 25.99
N ALA A 328 9.29 -12.67 25.02
CA ALA A 328 9.26 -14.13 24.89
C ALA A 328 10.41 -14.84 25.63
N GLY A 329 11.60 -14.23 25.70
CA GLY A 329 12.82 -14.92 26.15
C GLY A 329 13.05 -16.20 25.35
N ASP A 330 13.39 -17.30 26.02
CA ASP A 330 13.66 -18.60 25.40
C ASP A 330 12.44 -19.19 24.65
N ALA A 331 11.24 -18.71 24.94
CA ALA A 331 10.03 -19.17 24.25
C ALA A 331 10.00 -18.76 22.75
N ALA A 332 10.83 -17.80 22.36
CA ALA A 332 10.98 -17.38 20.96
C ALA A 332 11.84 -18.36 20.14
N GLU A 333 12.56 -19.30 20.77
CA GLU A 333 13.45 -20.19 20.04
C GLU A 333 12.74 -20.94 18.92
N GLY A 334 13.30 -20.87 17.72
CA GLY A 334 12.73 -21.44 16.50
C GLY A 334 11.58 -20.63 15.89
N PHE A 335 11.23 -19.46 16.42
CA PHE A 335 10.29 -18.56 15.76
C PHE A 335 10.88 -18.03 14.48
N GLU A 336 10.10 -18.05 13.39
CA GLU A 336 10.54 -17.58 12.09
C GLU A 336 9.55 -16.55 11.54
N ALA A 337 10.04 -15.41 11.06
CA ALA A 337 9.20 -14.38 10.46
C ALA A 337 9.82 -13.86 9.16
N VAL A 338 9.02 -13.18 8.34
CA VAL A 338 9.54 -12.43 7.20
C VAL A 338 10.06 -11.08 7.67
N TYR A 339 11.08 -10.55 6.97
CA TYR A 339 11.63 -9.24 7.27
C TYR A 339 12.11 -8.54 5.98
N PRO A 340 12.00 -7.20 5.89
CA PRO A 340 12.26 -6.49 4.63
C PRO A 340 13.74 -6.46 4.21
N TYR A 341 14.68 -6.57 5.14
CA TYR A 341 16.12 -6.51 4.87
C TYR A 341 16.91 -7.29 5.94
N ASP A 342 18.22 -7.38 5.81
CA ASP A 342 19.10 -7.96 6.82
C ASP A 342 19.78 -6.85 7.66
N PRO A 343 19.37 -6.62 8.91
CA PRO A 343 20.00 -5.61 9.78
C PRO A 343 21.34 -6.04 10.36
N THR A 344 21.79 -7.27 10.11
CA THR A 344 23.08 -7.78 10.61
C THR A 344 24.21 -7.65 9.59
N ARG A 345 23.91 -7.20 8.37
CA ARG A 345 24.89 -7.05 7.30
C ARG A 345 25.96 -6.01 7.63
N ASP A 346 27.12 -6.18 7.04
CA ASP A 346 28.30 -5.32 7.19
C ASP A 346 28.44 -4.25 6.08
N ASP A 347 27.36 -3.99 5.33
CA ASP A 347 27.33 -2.96 4.31
C ASP A 347 27.70 -1.60 4.90
N PRO A 348 28.70 -0.87 4.34
CA PRO A 348 29.18 0.38 4.91
C PRO A 348 28.11 1.46 5.08
N ALA A 349 27.14 1.53 4.15
CA ALA A 349 26.06 2.53 4.23
C ALA A 349 25.11 2.21 5.40
N TRP A 350 24.79 0.94 5.59
CA TRP A 350 24.01 0.48 6.74
C TRP A 350 24.73 0.73 8.07
N VAL A 351 26.00 0.32 8.18
CA VAL A 351 26.79 0.49 9.41
C VAL A 351 26.88 1.97 9.80
N ALA A 352 27.18 2.83 8.84
CA ALA A 352 27.27 4.27 9.09
C ALA A 352 25.91 4.89 9.47
N PHE A 353 24.82 4.50 8.81
CA PHE A 353 23.46 4.94 9.19
C PHE A 353 23.13 4.51 10.62
N ARG A 354 23.33 3.23 10.94
CA ARG A 354 23.08 2.67 12.27
C ARG A 354 23.82 3.42 13.36
N GLN A 355 25.12 3.72 13.15
CA GLN A 355 25.92 4.48 14.09
C GLN A 355 25.39 5.90 14.31
N ARG A 356 25.05 6.62 13.23
CA ARG A 356 24.49 7.97 13.33
C ARG A 356 23.13 7.98 14.02
N PHE A 357 22.29 7.01 13.68
CA PHE A 357 20.98 6.86 14.32
C PHE A 357 21.11 6.60 15.82
N GLN A 358 22.00 5.68 16.21
CA GLN A 358 22.27 5.35 17.61
C GLN A 358 22.85 6.55 18.37
N GLN A 359 23.80 7.28 17.78
CA GLN A 359 24.37 8.49 18.39
C GLN A 359 23.32 9.56 18.65
N LYS A 360 22.38 9.73 17.73
CA LYS A 360 21.36 10.76 17.84
C LYS A 360 20.21 10.38 18.76
N PHE A 361 19.69 9.16 18.64
CA PHE A 361 18.46 8.73 19.31
C PHE A 361 18.70 7.79 20.49
N GLY A 362 19.93 7.37 20.75
CA GLY A 362 20.30 6.50 21.88
C GLY A 362 19.78 5.07 21.77
N LYS A 363 19.35 4.63 20.59
CA LYS A 363 18.78 3.29 20.34
C LYS A 363 19.08 2.80 18.93
N GLU A 364 18.94 1.50 18.73
CA GLU A 364 19.10 0.88 17.41
C GLU A 364 17.94 1.26 16.47
N PRO A 365 18.20 1.43 15.17
CA PRO A 365 17.14 1.64 14.21
C PRO A 365 16.38 0.35 13.93
N GLU A 366 15.09 0.35 14.18
CA GLU A 366 14.18 -0.71 13.76
C GLU A 366 13.71 -0.51 12.31
N ALA A 367 12.92 -1.47 11.76
CA ALA A 367 12.50 -1.42 10.36
C ALA A 367 11.87 -0.10 9.94
N PHE A 368 10.97 0.44 10.76
CA PHE A 368 10.28 1.69 10.42
C PHE A 368 11.21 2.91 10.40
N ALA A 369 12.26 2.94 11.25
CA ALA A 369 13.26 4.01 11.22
C ALA A 369 14.09 3.92 9.93
N SER A 370 14.56 2.74 9.60
CA SER A 370 15.45 2.52 8.45
C SER A 370 14.73 2.76 7.12
N LEU A 371 13.51 2.22 6.99
CA LEU A 371 12.66 2.44 5.82
C LEU A 371 12.18 3.90 5.73
N GLY A 372 11.88 4.53 6.87
CA GLY A 372 11.53 5.96 6.93
C GLY A 372 12.67 6.85 6.44
N TYR A 373 13.92 6.52 6.81
CA TYR A 373 15.12 7.21 6.33
C TYR A 373 15.28 7.05 4.80
N ASP A 374 15.23 5.84 4.29
CA ASP A 374 15.36 5.58 2.84
C ASP A 374 14.25 6.26 2.04
N THR A 375 13.03 6.17 2.53
CA THR A 375 11.87 6.77 1.86
C THR A 375 11.97 8.29 1.83
N MET A 376 12.37 8.92 2.92
CA MET A 376 12.62 10.35 2.94
C MET A 376 13.76 10.73 1.99
N SER A 377 14.83 9.95 1.95
CA SER A 377 15.95 10.17 1.03
C SER A 377 15.52 10.08 -0.45
N ILE A 378 14.64 9.13 -0.79
CA ILE A 378 14.02 9.03 -2.13
C ILE A 378 13.22 10.30 -2.45
N LEU A 379 12.41 10.79 -1.51
CA LEU A 379 11.64 12.02 -1.68
C LEU A 379 12.53 13.23 -1.93
N LEU A 380 13.55 13.43 -1.10
CA LEU A 380 14.50 14.54 -1.22
C LEU A 380 15.23 14.52 -2.56
N GLN A 381 15.72 13.37 -2.98
CA GLN A 381 16.41 13.21 -4.27
C GLN A 381 15.45 13.46 -5.44
N SER A 382 14.21 12.99 -5.35
CA SER A 382 13.20 13.23 -6.38
C SER A 382 12.84 14.70 -6.50
N ILE A 383 12.76 15.44 -5.40
CA ILE A 383 12.54 16.88 -5.39
C ILE A 383 13.74 17.60 -6.01
N CYS A 384 14.97 17.23 -5.63
CA CYS A 384 16.17 17.82 -6.19
C CYS A 384 16.26 17.61 -7.71
N LYS A 385 15.90 16.43 -8.19
CA LYS A 385 15.91 16.07 -9.61
C LYS A 385 14.82 16.78 -10.41
N ALA A 386 13.63 16.88 -9.86
CA ALA A 386 12.44 17.39 -10.55
C ALA A 386 12.28 18.90 -10.47
N GLY A 387 12.85 19.53 -9.44
CA GLY A 387 12.51 20.89 -9.05
C GLY A 387 11.15 20.96 -8.33
N LEU A 388 10.79 22.17 -7.88
CA LEU A 388 9.56 22.38 -7.12
C LEU A 388 8.32 22.46 -8.03
N ASN A 389 7.88 21.29 -8.46
CA ASN A 389 6.64 21.08 -9.21
C ASN A 389 6.10 19.69 -8.84
N ARG A 390 4.90 19.62 -8.27
CA ARG A 390 4.32 18.36 -7.76
C ARG A 390 4.19 17.27 -8.82
N GLY A 391 3.77 17.64 -10.05
CA GLY A 391 3.66 16.70 -11.15
C GLY A 391 5.01 16.13 -11.59
N LYS A 392 6.04 16.96 -11.65
CA LYS A 392 7.41 16.52 -11.99
C LYS A 392 8.05 15.70 -10.88
N ILE A 393 7.78 16.04 -9.59
CA ILE A 393 8.21 15.23 -8.44
C ILE A 393 7.56 13.84 -8.51
N ARG A 394 6.25 13.79 -8.78
CA ARG A 394 5.54 12.53 -9.03
C ARG A 394 6.20 11.72 -10.15
N ASP A 395 6.54 12.35 -11.28
CA ASP A 395 7.17 11.67 -12.42
C ASP A 395 8.57 11.15 -12.06
N ALA A 396 9.33 11.89 -11.26
CA ALA A 396 10.64 11.44 -10.77
C ALA A 396 10.51 10.21 -9.84
N LEU A 397 9.47 10.18 -8.99
CA LEU A 397 9.17 9.06 -8.11
C LEU A 397 8.71 7.82 -8.88
N THR A 398 7.76 7.97 -9.78
CA THR A 398 7.20 6.83 -10.54
C THR A 398 8.13 6.32 -11.64
N GLY A 399 9.08 7.14 -12.06
CA GLY A 399 10.17 6.73 -12.95
C GLY A 399 11.37 6.10 -12.25
N LEU A 400 11.30 5.89 -10.93
CA LEU A 400 12.35 5.24 -10.17
C LEU A 400 12.26 3.71 -10.38
N GLU A 401 13.29 3.12 -10.96
CA GLU A 401 13.36 1.68 -11.19
C GLU A 401 14.18 0.98 -10.11
N HIS A 402 15.29 1.58 -9.74
CA HIS A 402 16.20 1.07 -8.72
C HIS A 402 16.62 2.17 -7.76
N TYR A 403 16.78 1.81 -6.50
CA TYR A 403 17.31 2.68 -5.47
C TYR A 403 18.21 1.88 -4.53
N LYS A 404 19.40 2.39 -4.26
CA LYS A 404 20.31 1.81 -3.29
C LYS A 404 20.21 2.57 -1.98
N GLY A 405 19.48 1.99 -1.04
CA GLY A 405 19.22 2.56 0.29
C GLY A 405 20.11 1.98 1.38
N VAL A 406 19.96 2.52 2.59
CA VAL A 406 20.59 1.93 3.80
C VAL A 406 19.97 0.58 4.15
N THR A 407 18.74 0.31 3.74
CA THR A 407 18.10 -1.00 3.89
C THR A 407 18.49 -2.00 2.79
N GLY A 408 19.25 -1.58 1.81
CA GLY A 408 19.71 -2.37 0.66
C GLY A 408 19.13 -1.88 -0.66
N ASP A 409 19.25 -2.72 -1.68
CA ASP A 409 18.73 -2.39 -3.01
C ASP A 409 17.20 -2.53 -3.03
N MET A 410 16.52 -1.55 -3.60
CA MET A 410 15.10 -1.57 -3.90
C MET A 410 14.89 -1.60 -5.40
N THR A 411 13.91 -2.35 -5.86
CA THR A 411 13.49 -2.41 -7.25
C THR A 411 11.99 -2.19 -7.30
N PHE A 412 11.55 -1.29 -8.18
CA PHE A 412 10.15 -0.89 -8.27
C PHE A 412 9.52 -1.40 -9.56
N ASP A 413 8.31 -1.94 -9.45
CA ASP A 413 7.51 -2.33 -10.60
C ASP A 413 6.81 -1.12 -11.25
N PRO A 414 6.16 -1.28 -12.41
CA PRO A 414 5.39 -0.21 -13.04
C PRO A 414 4.28 0.40 -12.17
N ASN A 415 3.83 -0.32 -11.14
CA ASN A 415 2.84 0.16 -10.17
C ASN A 415 3.47 0.82 -8.95
N CYS A 416 4.76 1.16 -9.03
CA CYS A 416 5.50 1.86 -7.98
C CYS A 416 5.56 1.09 -6.64
N LYS A 417 5.64 -0.24 -6.72
CA LYS A 417 5.82 -1.12 -5.55
C LYS A 417 7.25 -1.65 -5.49
N ASN A 418 7.80 -1.69 -4.29
CA ASN A 418 9.06 -2.41 -4.06
C ASN A 418 8.82 -3.93 -4.17
N ILE A 419 9.53 -4.56 -5.10
CA ILE A 419 9.39 -5.98 -5.44
C ILE A 419 10.58 -6.83 -5.00
N VAL A 420 11.50 -6.30 -4.23
CA VAL A 420 12.65 -7.04 -3.73
C VAL A 420 12.20 -8.16 -2.79
N PRO A 421 12.73 -9.39 -2.95
CA PRO A 421 12.41 -10.52 -2.07
C PRO A 421 12.72 -10.23 -0.61
N LEU A 422 11.87 -10.77 0.27
CA LEU A 422 12.04 -10.67 1.72
C LEU A 422 13.14 -11.59 2.25
N TYR A 423 13.55 -11.33 3.47
CA TYR A 423 14.38 -12.22 4.28
C TYR A 423 13.50 -13.06 5.21
N LEU A 424 13.98 -14.23 5.58
CA LEU A 424 13.51 -14.97 6.73
C LEU A 424 14.39 -14.63 7.92
N ALA A 425 13.77 -14.17 8.98
CA ALA A 425 14.37 -13.88 10.26
C ALA A 425 14.02 -15.02 11.22
N THR A 426 15.01 -15.72 11.75
CA THR A 426 14.82 -16.90 12.61
C THR A 426 15.49 -16.68 13.95
N VAL A 427 14.77 -16.90 15.04
CA VAL A 427 15.35 -16.87 16.39
C VAL A 427 16.12 -18.15 16.63
N LYS A 428 17.44 -18.02 16.89
CA LYS A 428 18.33 -19.11 17.26
C LYS A 428 19.26 -18.70 18.37
N GLN A 429 19.30 -19.50 19.43
CA GLN A 429 20.15 -19.25 20.60
C GLN A 429 20.01 -17.82 21.15
N GLY A 430 18.77 -17.34 21.22
CA GLY A 430 18.44 -16.01 21.70
C GLY A 430 18.85 -14.86 20.78
N LYS A 431 19.25 -15.13 19.52
CA LYS A 431 19.59 -14.13 18.50
C LYS A 431 18.69 -14.29 17.28
N ILE A 432 18.53 -13.22 16.52
CA ILE A 432 17.81 -13.25 15.25
C ILE A 432 18.83 -13.38 14.12
N GLU A 433 18.73 -14.46 13.35
CA GLU A 433 19.51 -14.69 12.14
C GLU A 433 18.66 -14.36 10.91
N PHE A 434 19.24 -13.67 9.94
CA PHE A 434 18.55 -13.28 8.71
C PHE A 434 19.10 -14.06 7.52
N ARG A 435 18.18 -14.53 6.68
CA ARG A 435 18.53 -15.24 5.44
C ARG A 435 17.62 -14.76 4.32
N ARG A 436 18.20 -14.25 3.23
CA ARG A 436 17.43 -13.90 2.04
C ARG A 436 16.64 -15.11 1.56
N TYR A 437 15.33 -14.91 1.33
CA TYR A 437 14.49 -15.99 0.84
C TYR A 437 14.35 -15.86 -0.68
N PRO A 438 15.06 -16.69 -1.47
CA PRO A 438 15.04 -16.59 -2.92
C PRO A 438 13.68 -17.03 -3.46
N MET A 439 13.19 -16.30 -4.46
CA MET A 439 12.03 -16.74 -5.22
C MET A 439 12.48 -17.77 -6.24
N LYS A 440 11.73 -18.88 -6.36
CA LYS A 440 11.98 -19.84 -7.41
C LYS A 440 11.38 -19.35 -8.73
N LYS A 441 12.09 -19.62 -9.82
CA LYS A 441 11.72 -19.14 -11.15
C LYS A 441 10.31 -19.58 -11.60
N GLU A 442 9.91 -20.79 -11.24
CA GLU A 442 8.59 -21.33 -11.57
C GLU A 442 7.42 -20.57 -10.94
N TYR A 443 7.70 -19.79 -9.91
CA TYR A 443 6.69 -18.95 -9.24
C TYR A 443 6.77 -17.48 -9.67
N ALA A 444 7.79 -17.11 -10.41
CA ALA A 444 7.98 -15.74 -10.88
C ALA A 444 7.24 -15.45 -12.19
N ARG A 445 6.67 -16.46 -12.83
CA ARG A 445 5.94 -16.29 -14.10
C ARG A 445 4.56 -16.89 -14.05
N VAL A 446 3.62 -16.21 -14.67
CA VAL A 446 2.29 -16.68 -14.94
C VAL A 446 2.02 -16.58 -16.43
N GLY A 447 1.63 -17.69 -16.99
CA GLY A 447 1.15 -17.76 -18.36
C GLY A 447 2.20 -17.57 -19.45
N GLU A 448 1.87 -18.03 -20.63
CA GLU A 448 2.74 -18.02 -21.82
C GLU A 448 2.92 -16.62 -22.42
N ASN A 449 1.95 -15.73 -22.20
CA ASN A 449 1.94 -14.35 -22.71
C ASN A 449 2.71 -13.37 -21.83
N GLY A 450 3.25 -13.80 -20.70
CA GLY A 450 4.03 -12.94 -19.79
C GLY A 450 3.21 -11.89 -19.04
N VAL A 451 1.90 -11.90 -19.18
CA VAL A 451 1.00 -11.06 -18.37
C VAL A 451 0.87 -11.65 -16.98
N GLU A 452 1.09 -10.83 -15.98
CA GLU A 452 1.20 -11.24 -14.60
C GLU A 452 0.18 -10.55 -13.73
N TYR A 453 -0.60 -11.37 -13.03
CA TYR A 453 -1.54 -10.88 -12.05
C TYR A 453 -0.88 -10.61 -10.71
N ASN A 454 -0.92 -9.39 -10.26
CA ASN A 454 -0.43 -8.98 -8.95
C ASN A 454 -1.46 -8.16 -8.14
N GLY A 455 -2.68 -8.09 -8.62
CA GLY A 455 -3.80 -7.44 -7.94
C GLY A 455 -4.60 -8.37 -7.02
N PRO A 456 -5.69 -7.88 -6.39
CA PRO A 456 -6.54 -8.68 -5.53
C PRO A 456 -7.29 -9.77 -6.31
N ALA A 457 -7.36 -10.96 -5.75
CA ALA A 457 -8.28 -11.99 -6.24
C ALA A 457 -9.69 -11.64 -5.80
N LEU A 458 -10.49 -11.11 -6.71
CA LEU A 458 -11.89 -10.83 -6.45
C LEU A 458 -12.72 -12.10 -6.65
N ALA A 459 -13.49 -12.46 -5.61
CA ALA A 459 -14.42 -13.56 -5.72
C ALA A 459 -15.61 -13.19 -6.61
N ASP A 460 -16.16 -14.18 -7.32
CA ASP A 460 -17.44 -14.01 -7.99
C ASP A 460 -18.54 -13.79 -6.94
N ALA A 461 -19.54 -12.99 -7.29
CA ALA A 461 -20.69 -12.79 -6.44
C ALA A 461 -21.47 -14.12 -6.26
N PRO A 462 -22.13 -14.33 -5.10
CA PRO A 462 -22.90 -15.53 -4.84
C PRO A 462 -24.07 -15.67 -5.81
N ALA A 463 -24.62 -16.87 -5.91
CA ALA A 463 -25.81 -17.13 -6.68
C ALA A 463 -27.00 -16.31 -6.18
N GLY A 464 -27.80 -15.76 -7.11
CA GLY A 464 -28.95 -14.91 -6.83
C GLY A 464 -28.95 -13.67 -7.72
N PRO A 465 -29.91 -12.78 -7.55
CA PRO A 465 -29.93 -11.52 -8.29
C PRO A 465 -28.71 -10.67 -7.95
N LEU A 466 -27.93 -10.32 -8.97
CA LEU A 466 -26.80 -9.40 -8.84
C LEU A 466 -27.33 -7.98 -8.67
N ARG A 467 -26.71 -7.21 -7.77
CA ARG A 467 -27.17 -5.88 -7.39
C ARG A 467 -26.35 -4.78 -8.05
N ILE A 468 -27.06 -3.77 -8.54
CA ILE A 468 -26.47 -2.51 -9.01
C ILE A 468 -26.99 -1.40 -8.11
N GLY A 469 -26.06 -0.70 -7.42
CA GLY A 469 -26.44 0.46 -6.61
C GLY A 469 -26.77 1.66 -7.48
N LEU A 470 -27.92 2.29 -7.25
CA LEU A 470 -28.29 3.56 -7.87
C LEU A 470 -28.26 4.64 -6.79
N PHE A 471 -27.32 5.57 -6.88
CA PHE A 471 -27.03 6.53 -5.84
C PHE A 471 -27.21 7.97 -6.30
N GLY A 472 -28.07 8.72 -5.62
CA GLY A 472 -28.26 10.13 -5.90
C GLY A 472 -29.64 10.67 -5.53
N PRO A 473 -29.90 11.95 -5.79
CA PRO A 473 -31.18 12.57 -5.54
C PRO A 473 -32.30 11.86 -6.31
N GLY A 474 -33.37 11.48 -5.61
CA GLY A 474 -34.52 10.82 -6.22
C GLY A 474 -34.26 9.43 -6.79
N ALA A 475 -33.22 8.73 -6.33
CA ALA A 475 -32.88 7.38 -6.79
C ALA A 475 -34.06 6.39 -6.70
N ASP A 476 -34.91 6.49 -5.67
CA ASP A 476 -36.11 5.65 -5.52
C ASP A 476 -37.07 5.83 -6.69
N LYS A 477 -37.32 7.07 -7.09
CA LYS A 477 -38.22 7.38 -8.23
C LYS A 477 -37.61 6.92 -9.55
N LEU A 478 -36.31 7.12 -9.72
CA LEU A 478 -35.59 6.67 -10.92
C LEU A 478 -35.60 5.15 -11.03
N ALA A 479 -35.39 4.43 -9.93
CA ALA A 479 -35.40 2.97 -9.92
C ALA A 479 -36.73 2.39 -10.40
N LEU A 480 -37.87 3.01 -10.06
CA LEU A 480 -39.18 2.60 -10.55
C LEU A 480 -39.30 2.72 -12.07
N GLN A 481 -38.68 3.71 -12.68
CA GLN A 481 -38.68 3.91 -14.14
C GLN A 481 -37.76 2.91 -14.87
N LEU A 482 -36.89 2.21 -14.16
CA LEU A 482 -35.94 1.26 -14.72
C LEU A 482 -36.49 -0.17 -14.81
N ALA A 483 -37.69 -0.44 -14.31
CA ALA A 483 -38.31 -1.78 -14.34
C ALA A 483 -38.31 -2.39 -15.73
N GLY A 484 -38.72 -1.63 -16.76
CA GLY A 484 -38.73 -2.10 -18.14
C GLY A 484 -37.33 -2.39 -18.74
N VAL A 485 -36.27 -1.79 -18.19
CA VAL A 485 -34.90 -2.15 -18.57
C VAL A 485 -34.55 -3.52 -18.00
N LEU A 486 -34.90 -3.78 -16.73
CA LEU A 486 -34.59 -5.01 -16.02
C LEU A 486 -35.35 -6.24 -16.57
N GLU A 487 -36.53 -6.08 -17.13
CA GLU A 487 -37.32 -7.18 -17.70
C GLU A 487 -36.55 -8.01 -18.73
N ARG A 488 -35.68 -7.37 -19.53
CA ARG A 488 -34.84 -8.05 -20.53
C ARG A 488 -33.86 -9.07 -19.91
N TYR A 489 -33.51 -8.88 -18.65
CA TYR A 489 -32.48 -9.68 -17.96
C TYR A 489 -33.08 -10.76 -17.05
N GLN A 490 -34.41 -11.01 -17.17
CA GLN A 490 -35.09 -12.15 -16.56
C GLN A 490 -34.82 -12.35 -15.06
N GLY A 491 -34.82 -11.29 -14.29
CA GLY A 491 -34.61 -11.34 -12.83
C GLY A 491 -33.20 -11.63 -12.36
N ARG A 492 -32.20 -11.66 -13.26
CA ARG A 492 -30.79 -11.86 -12.91
C ARG A 492 -30.20 -10.68 -12.16
N TYR A 493 -30.77 -9.50 -12.33
CA TYR A 493 -30.26 -8.25 -11.75
C TYR A 493 -31.34 -7.51 -10.98
N ALA A 494 -30.92 -6.77 -9.98
CA ALA A 494 -31.76 -5.87 -9.19
C ALA A 494 -31.07 -4.51 -9.02
N VAL A 495 -31.82 -3.43 -9.18
CA VAL A 495 -31.36 -2.08 -8.85
C VAL A 495 -31.73 -1.78 -7.40
N VAL A 496 -30.74 -1.35 -6.61
CA VAL A 496 -30.91 -0.94 -5.22
C VAL A 496 -30.76 0.58 -5.13
N PRO A 497 -31.87 1.32 -5.00
CA PRO A 497 -31.80 2.77 -4.90
C PRO A 497 -31.35 3.21 -3.53
N ILE A 498 -30.49 4.24 -3.50
CA ILE A 498 -30.09 4.96 -2.30
C ILE A 498 -30.29 6.44 -2.57
N THR A 499 -31.35 6.98 -2.04
CA THR A 499 -31.65 8.41 -2.17
C THR A 499 -30.80 9.21 -1.21
N ALA A 500 -29.99 10.10 -1.74
CA ALA A 500 -29.15 11.01 -0.98
C ALA A 500 -29.32 12.43 -1.47
N ASN A 501 -29.79 13.31 -0.59
CA ASN A 501 -29.93 14.74 -0.86
C ASN A 501 -28.66 15.53 -0.52
N THR A 502 -27.78 14.92 0.28
CA THR A 502 -26.47 15.43 0.63
C THR A 502 -25.42 14.33 0.50
N PRO A 503 -24.18 14.62 0.09
CA PRO A 503 -23.14 13.60 -0.08
C PRO A 503 -22.74 12.92 1.24
N TRP A 504 -23.00 13.53 2.38
CA TRP A 504 -22.60 13.04 3.70
C TRP A 504 -23.85 12.78 4.57
N GLY A 505 -23.84 11.69 5.33
CA GLY A 505 -24.91 11.33 6.23
C GLY A 505 -25.46 9.91 5.98
N GLN A 506 -26.77 9.73 6.14
CA GLN A 506 -27.41 8.41 6.07
C GLN A 506 -27.19 7.72 4.72
N GLY A 507 -27.27 8.45 3.61
CA GLY A 507 -27.05 7.87 2.27
C GLY A 507 -25.63 7.28 2.09
N SER A 508 -24.59 7.90 2.66
CA SER A 508 -23.24 7.35 2.62
C SER A 508 -23.12 6.05 3.42
N THR A 509 -23.79 5.96 4.55
CA THR A 509 -23.81 4.74 5.37
C THR A 509 -24.52 3.59 4.65
N GLU A 510 -25.63 3.86 3.99
CA GLU A 510 -26.37 2.86 3.21
C GLU A 510 -25.58 2.41 1.99
N LEU A 511 -24.92 3.34 1.29
CA LEU A 511 -24.05 3.01 0.18
C LEU A 511 -22.88 2.13 0.62
N VAL A 512 -22.25 2.43 1.76
CA VAL A 512 -21.18 1.59 2.33
C VAL A 512 -21.69 0.19 2.63
N LYS A 513 -22.85 0.05 3.25
CA LYS A 513 -23.46 -1.28 3.48
C LYS A 513 -23.65 -2.05 2.19
N LEU A 514 -24.21 -1.40 1.18
CA LEU A 514 -24.50 -2.03 -0.11
C LEU A 514 -23.23 -2.52 -0.83
N ILE A 515 -22.19 -1.71 -0.89
CA ILE A 515 -20.95 -2.08 -1.63
C ILE A 515 -20.16 -3.22 -0.99
N TYR A 516 -20.34 -3.45 0.31
CA TYR A 516 -19.73 -4.60 0.99
C TYR A 516 -20.56 -5.86 0.91
N GLU A 517 -21.76 -5.81 0.37
CA GLU A 517 -22.51 -7.01 0.05
C GLU A 517 -21.92 -7.72 -1.16
N PRO A 518 -21.61 -9.02 -1.07
CA PRO A 518 -20.99 -9.77 -2.17
C PRO A 518 -21.80 -9.77 -3.47
N SER A 519 -23.13 -9.65 -3.40
CA SER A 519 -24.01 -9.59 -4.56
C SER A 519 -23.99 -8.26 -5.30
N THR A 520 -23.40 -7.20 -4.73
CA THR A 520 -23.29 -5.89 -5.38
C THR A 520 -22.09 -5.88 -6.32
N ILE A 521 -22.33 -5.77 -7.62
CA ILE A 521 -21.29 -5.83 -8.64
C ILE A 521 -20.94 -4.49 -9.27
N GLY A 522 -21.82 -3.48 -9.18
CA GLY A 522 -21.60 -2.17 -9.78
C GLY A 522 -22.40 -1.07 -9.11
N MET A 523 -22.09 0.17 -9.45
CA MET A 523 -22.78 1.38 -8.96
C MET A 523 -23.03 2.37 -10.10
N ILE A 524 -24.10 3.13 -10.00
CA ILE A 524 -24.42 4.26 -10.87
C ILE A 524 -24.70 5.46 -9.95
N SER A 525 -24.05 6.59 -10.17
CA SER A 525 -24.35 7.86 -9.50
C SER A 525 -24.93 8.88 -10.46
N THR A 526 -25.85 9.72 -9.98
CA THR A 526 -26.71 10.53 -10.85
C THR A 526 -26.45 12.01 -10.81
N ASP A 527 -25.53 12.48 -9.99
CA ASP A 527 -25.15 13.90 -9.89
C ASP A 527 -23.67 14.06 -9.45
N ARG A 528 -23.18 15.29 -9.53
CA ARG A 528 -21.80 15.63 -9.21
C ARG A 528 -21.39 15.23 -7.79
N ASN A 529 -22.19 15.61 -6.80
CA ASN A 529 -21.80 15.46 -5.39
C ASN A 529 -21.81 14.01 -4.93
N THR A 530 -22.85 13.27 -5.30
CA THR A 530 -22.92 11.82 -5.02
C THR A 530 -21.89 11.04 -5.80
N SER A 531 -21.52 11.48 -7.01
CA SER A 531 -20.44 10.88 -7.80
C SER A 531 -19.09 10.99 -7.10
N HIS A 532 -18.75 12.12 -6.51
CA HIS A 532 -17.50 12.27 -5.75
C HIS A 532 -17.44 11.40 -4.49
N LEU A 533 -18.57 11.19 -3.83
CA LEU A 533 -18.62 10.25 -2.70
C LEU A 533 -18.50 8.80 -3.18
N ALA A 534 -19.27 8.43 -4.21
CA ALA A 534 -19.23 7.08 -4.77
C ALA A 534 -17.86 6.73 -5.35
N GLU A 535 -17.16 7.68 -5.97
CA GLU A 535 -15.78 7.57 -6.42
C GLU A 535 -14.85 7.06 -5.30
N GLN A 536 -14.94 7.69 -4.14
CA GLN A 536 -14.10 7.32 -3.00
C GLN A 536 -14.37 5.91 -2.49
N LEU A 537 -15.60 5.46 -2.59
CA LEU A 537 -16.01 4.13 -2.19
C LEU A 537 -15.70 3.09 -3.26
N ALA A 538 -15.84 3.43 -4.53
CA ALA A 538 -15.49 2.58 -5.67
C ALA A 538 -14.03 2.13 -5.61
N ILE A 539 -13.10 3.06 -5.37
CA ILE A 539 -11.66 2.77 -5.24
C ILE A 539 -11.40 1.80 -4.08
N LYS A 540 -12.06 2.02 -2.95
CA LYS A 540 -11.81 1.22 -1.74
C LYS A 540 -12.39 -0.19 -1.81
N SER A 541 -13.50 -0.35 -2.52
CA SER A 541 -14.25 -1.60 -2.56
C SER A 541 -14.07 -2.37 -3.88
N PHE A 542 -13.33 -1.81 -4.83
CA PHE A 542 -13.18 -2.37 -6.18
C PHE A 542 -14.55 -2.64 -6.85
N VAL A 543 -15.46 -1.70 -6.73
CA VAL A 543 -16.79 -1.76 -7.38
C VAL A 543 -16.81 -0.76 -8.52
N PRO A 544 -17.03 -1.19 -9.77
CA PRO A 544 -17.13 -0.26 -10.90
C PRO A 544 -18.25 0.76 -10.70
N LEU A 545 -17.95 2.01 -10.97
CA LEU A 545 -18.87 3.14 -10.89
C LEU A 545 -19.09 3.77 -12.26
N ILE A 546 -20.34 3.89 -12.69
CA ILE A 546 -20.70 4.80 -13.77
C ILE A 546 -21.26 6.09 -13.14
N ALA A 547 -20.55 7.19 -13.35
CA ALA A 547 -20.94 8.52 -12.87
C ALA A 547 -21.60 9.31 -14.01
N ILE A 548 -22.86 9.67 -13.87
CA ILE A 548 -23.58 10.56 -14.80
C ILE A 548 -23.32 11.99 -14.34
N SER A 549 -22.28 12.62 -14.91
CA SER A 549 -21.82 13.94 -14.47
C SER A 549 -21.00 14.63 -15.55
N SER A 550 -21.15 15.94 -15.67
CA SER A 550 -20.30 16.78 -16.51
C SER A 550 -18.95 17.13 -15.86
N ASP A 551 -18.75 16.77 -14.59
CA ASP A 551 -17.52 17.09 -13.86
C ASP A 551 -16.35 16.22 -14.31
N LYS A 552 -15.47 16.81 -15.12
CA LYS A 552 -14.27 16.14 -15.65
C LYS A 552 -13.27 15.76 -14.55
N SER A 553 -13.32 16.39 -13.37
CA SER A 553 -12.40 16.08 -12.27
C SER A 553 -12.58 14.66 -11.71
N LEU A 554 -13.74 14.02 -11.94
CA LEU A 554 -13.99 12.62 -11.57
C LEU A 554 -13.06 11.64 -12.29
N THR A 555 -12.66 11.95 -13.52
CA THR A 555 -11.82 11.07 -14.34
C THR A 555 -10.45 11.68 -14.66
N ALA A 556 -10.19 12.94 -14.26
CA ALA A 556 -8.95 13.64 -14.55
C ALA A 556 -7.72 13.00 -13.90
N VAL A 557 -7.87 12.24 -12.85
CA VAL A 557 -6.79 11.57 -12.11
C VAL A 557 -6.64 10.08 -12.47
N ASN A 558 -7.29 9.66 -13.53
CA ASN A 558 -7.18 8.31 -14.09
C ASN A 558 -7.46 7.19 -13.08
N ILE A 559 -8.58 7.29 -12.39
CA ILE A 559 -9.03 6.25 -11.46
C ILE A 559 -9.72 5.14 -12.26
N PRO A 560 -9.20 3.93 -12.23
CA PRO A 560 -9.61 2.90 -13.17
C PRO A 560 -10.96 2.23 -12.87
N TRP A 561 -11.57 2.58 -11.75
CA TRP A 561 -12.87 2.05 -11.34
C TRP A 561 -14.04 2.98 -11.66
N ILE A 562 -13.77 4.13 -12.31
CA ILE A 562 -14.76 5.17 -12.56
C ILE A 562 -14.90 5.43 -14.04
N PHE A 563 -16.13 5.36 -14.51
CA PHE A 563 -16.54 5.67 -15.87
C PHE A 563 -17.49 6.87 -15.81
N ARG A 564 -17.22 7.89 -16.59
CA ARG A 564 -18.04 9.09 -16.61
C ARG A 564 -18.86 9.16 -17.90
N LEU A 565 -20.15 9.38 -17.73
CA LEU A 565 -21.07 9.68 -18.83
C LEU A 565 -21.53 11.14 -18.75
N PRO A 566 -21.90 11.78 -19.87
CA PRO A 566 -22.46 13.12 -19.88
C PRO A 566 -23.66 13.27 -18.94
N SER A 567 -23.86 14.46 -18.36
CA SER A 567 -24.91 14.71 -17.37
C SER A 567 -26.34 14.60 -17.92
N ASP A 568 -26.50 14.63 -19.22
CA ASP A 568 -27.77 14.43 -19.93
C ASP A 568 -28.04 12.97 -20.32
N THR A 569 -27.13 12.06 -19.98
CA THR A 569 -27.30 10.63 -20.24
C THR A 569 -28.49 10.09 -19.45
N PRO A 570 -29.48 9.47 -20.09
CA PRO A 570 -30.57 8.81 -19.39
C PRO A 570 -30.06 7.70 -18.47
N VAL A 571 -30.53 7.63 -17.24
CA VAL A 571 -30.11 6.62 -16.26
C VAL A 571 -30.34 5.20 -16.79
N GLY A 572 -31.37 5.01 -17.61
CA GLY A 572 -31.65 3.74 -18.27
C GLY A 572 -30.56 3.30 -19.26
N ASP A 573 -29.87 4.24 -19.90
CA ASP A 573 -28.76 3.94 -20.81
C ASP A 573 -27.49 3.56 -20.02
N ALA A 574 -27.22 4.27 -18.92
CA ALA A 574 -26.14 3.91 -18.01
C ALA A 574 -26.37 2.51 -17.40
N LEU A 575 -27.61 2.21 -17.01
CA LEU A 575 -27.96 0.89 -16.49
C LEU A 575 -27.80 -0.19 -17.58
N ARG A 576 -28.27 0.03 -18.81
CA ARG A 576 -28.06 -0.90 -19.92
C ARG A 576 -26.58 -1.19 -20.14
N SER A 577 -25.76 -0.15 -20.18
CA SER A 577 -24.31 -0.31 -20.35
C SER A 577 -23.69 -1.18 -19.24
N MET A 578 -24.09 -0.99 -17.99
CA MET A 578 -23.66 -1.80 -16.86
C MET A 578 -24.10 -3.25 -16.97
N LEU A 579 -25.38 -3.48 -17.31
CA LEU A 579 -25.98 -4.81 -17.39
C LEU A 579 -25.45 -5.62 -18.58
N ASP A 580 -25.28 -4.99 -19.76
CA ASP A 580 -24.70 -5.62 -20.95
C ASP A 580 -23.23 -6.00 -20.73
N ALA A 581 -22.49 -5.17 -19.97
CA ALA A 581 -21.14 -5.51 -19.55
C ALA A 581 -21.15 -6.68 -18.55
N ALA A 582 -22.07 -6.69 -17.59
CA ALA A 582 -22.21 -7.76 -16.61
C ALA A 582 -22.60 -9.10 -17.24
N ASP A 583 -23.44 -9.09 -18.26
CA ASP A 583 -23.80 -10.29 -19.02
C ASP A 583 -22.61 -10.93 -19.73
N LYS A 584 -21.66 -10.10 -20.20
CA LYS A 584 -20.44 -10.57 -20.86
C LYS A 584 -19.39 -11.05 -19.87
N SER A 585 -19.29 -10.39 -18.71
CA SER A 585 -18.22 -10.62 -17.75
C SER A 585 -18.55 -11.62 -16.64
N GLY A 586 -19.85 -11.90 -16.43
CA GLY A 586 -20.32 -12.66 -15.26
C GLY A 586 -20.26 -11.85 -13.95
N PRO A 587 -20.35 -12.53 -12.78
CA PRO A 587 -20.58 -11.89 -11.48
C PRO A 587 -19.31 -11.33 -10.81
N ASN A 588 -18.21 -11.17 -11.53
CA ASN A 588 -16.94 -10.69 -11.01
C ASN A 588 -16.76 -9.19 -11.24
N ARG A 589 -16.47 -8.41 -10.19
CA ARG A 589 -16.31 -6.95 -10.26
C ARG A 589 -15.13 -6.53 -11.16
N GLY A 590 -14.04 -7.26 -11.15
CA GLY A 590 -12.87 -6.98 -11.98
C GLY A 590 -13.17 -7.21 -13.46
N ARG A 591 -13.81 -8.32 -13.80
CA ARG A 591 -14.24 -8.62 -15.17
C ARG A 591 -15.29 -7.62 -15.68
N LEU A 592 -16.21 -7.21 -14.80
CA LEU A 592 -17.20 -6.17 -15.13
C LEU A 592 -16.50 -4.84 -15.43
N ARG A 593 -15.53 -4.46 -14.64
CA ARG A 593 -14.71 -3.26 -14.90
C ARG A 593 -14.04 -3.32 -16.27
N GLU A 594 -13.43 -4.45 -16.63
CA GLU A 594 -12.79 -4.64 -17.95
C GLU A 594 -13.81 -4.56 -19.10
N ALA A 595 -14.96 -5.20 -18.93
CA ALA A 595 -16.04 -5.16 -19.93
C ALA A 595 -16.54 -3.72 -20.16
N LEU A 596 -16.66 -2.93 -19.09
CA LEU A 596 -16.99 -1.50 -19.18
C LEU A 596 -15.88 -0.71 -19.90
N ALA A 597 -14.61 -0.93 -19.54
CA ALA A 597 -13.49 -0.25 -20.15
C ALA A 597 -13.35 -0.52 -21.65
N SER A 598 -13.62 -1.75 -22.09
CA SER A 598 -13.58 -2.13 -23.51
C SER A 598 -14.67 -1.47 -24.35
N GLY A 599 -15.74 -1.01 -23.73
CA GLY A 599 -16.84 -0.28 -24.38
C GLY A 599 -16.61 1.22 -24.50
N VAL A 600 -15.61 1.77 -23.79
CA VAL A 600 -15.33 3.21 -23.81
C VAL A 600 -14.60 3.56 -25.10
N ARG A 601 -15.19 4.46 -25.88
CA ARG A 601 -14.52 5.09 -27.03
C ARG A 601 -14.04 6.47 -26.62
N PHE A 602 -12.80 6.76 -26.94
CA PHE A 602 -12.23 8.10 -26.73
C PHE A 602 -12.37 8.93 -28.01
N ASP A 603 -12.66 10.20 -27.85
CA ASP A 603 -12.61 11.13 -28.96
C ASP A 603 -11.17 11.51 -29.31
N SER A 604 -10.99 12.33 -30.36
CA SER A 604 -9.66 12.78 -30.82
C SER A 604 -8.91 13.65 -29.80
N LYS A 605 -9.55 14.06 -28.72
CA LYS A 605 -8.97 14.84 -27.61
C LYS A 605 -8.71 13.99 -26.36
N GLY A 606 -8.96 12.68 -26.42
CA GLY A 606 -8.82 11.78 -25.27
C GLY A 606 -9.96 11.84 -24.27
N ASP A 607 -11.07 12.49 -24.59
CA ASP A 607 -12.29 12.46 -23.77
C ASP A 607 -13.09 11.18 -24.09
N PRO A 608 -13.56 10.43 -23.08
CA PRO A 608 -14.38 9.24 -23.28
C PRO A 608 -15.72 9.62 -23.91
N ARG A 609 -16.12 8.88 -24.94
CA ARG A 609 -17.46 8.95 -25.60
C ARG A 609 -18.33 7.80 -25.17
#